data_b730d953161965061da5a7e46b408319
#
_entry.id   b730d953161965061da5a7e46b408319
#
_cell.length_a   1.000
_cell.length_b   1.000
_cell.length_c   1.000
_cell.angle_alpha   90.00
_cell.angle_beta   90.00
_cell.angle_gamma   90.00
#
_symmetry.space_group_name_H-M   'P 1'
#
loop_
_entity.id
_entity.type
_entity.pdbx_description
1 polymer ?
#
loop_
_entity_poly.entity_id
_entity_poly.type
_entity_poly.pdbx_seq_one_letter_code
_entity_poly.pdbx_strand_id
1 'polypeptide(L)'
;MLLKGGHVIDGKNHINAVRDVAVADGRIAAVSPDIPAAKAAKVVDVSGLYVTPGLVDMHAHVYAGTGQRGAYCGDNSVYPDGFTFRTGVTTVVDAGSSGWRNFPDFKDRVIDRSHTRVLAFLNIVGAGMAGKVEQDVEQMDPKAAAEQAMRYRDIIVGIKTAHYAGPEWTAVERAVEAGTLANIPVMVDFGTFRPERPFQDLVLKKLRPGDIYTHMYLSWVPMLDDSGRVLPYLFEARRRGVIFDVGHGGGSFLFRQAVPAMRQGFGPDSISTDLHIGSMNAGMKDMLNVMSKFLNMGMPLDEVILRSTWTPAREIKHEELGNLSVGAAADVAVLRVEEGHFGFVDTYGARLRGTRKLECELTVRNGRVVWDLNGITREDWDKLGKYLAQGDGKWDGTLGAEIRRRK
;
A
#
# COMPACT_ATOMS: atom_id res chain seq x y z
N MET A 1 -0.93 22.18 13.25
CA MET A 1 -1.68 21.13 13.98
C MET A 1 -0.70 20.37 14.87
N LEU A 2 -1.13 20.00 16.08
CA LEU A 2 -0.35 19.21 17.03
C LEU A 2 -1.15 17.95 17.38
N LEU A 3 -0.61 16.78 17.11
CA LEU A 3 -1.09 15.50 17.62
C LEU A 3 -0.40 15.26 18.96
N LYS A 4 -1.18 15.24 20.05
CA LYS A 4 -0.63 15.27 21.42
C LYS A 4 -0.87 13.97 22.17
N GLY A 5 0.19 13.46 22.83
CA GLY A 5 0.10 12.34 23.78
C GLY A 5 0.01 10.94 23.16
N GLY A 6 0.21 10.80 21.86
CA GLY A 6 0.12 9.50 21.18
C GLY A 6 1.38 8.65 21.32
N HIS A 7 1.23 7.34 21.21
CA HIS A 7 2.37 6.43 21.14
C HIS A 7 2.91 6.37 19.70
N VAL A 8 4.01 7.07 19.45
CA VAL A 8 4.63 7.15 18.13
C VAL A 8 5.43 5.88 17.82
N ILE A 9 5.16 5.28 16.65
CA ILE A 9 5.95 4.20 16.08
C ILE A 9 6.48 4.68 14.72
N ASP A 10 7.79 4.91 14.65
CA ASP A 10 8.50 5.33 13.44
C ASP A 10 9.80 4.54 13.29
N GLY A 11 9.78 3.55 12.41
CA GLY A 11 10.90 2.63 12.24
C GLY A 11 12.17 3.27 11.69
N LYS A 12 12.06 4.29 10.83
CA LYS A 12 13.22 5.04 10.30
C LYS A 12 13.98 5.77 11.40
N ASN A 13 13.23 6.42 12.29
CA ASN A 13 13.79 7.24 13.35
C ASN A 13 13.98 6.49 14.68
N HIS A 14 13.73 5.17 14.68
CA HIS A 14 13.82 4.30 15.87
C HIS A 14 13.00 4.82 17.05
N ILE A 15 11.80 5.35 16.77
CA ILE A 15 10.87 5.84 17.79
C ILE A 15 9.82 4.76 18.04
N ASN A 16 9.69 4.35 19.31
CA ASN A 16 8.61 3.51 19.81
C ASN A 16 8.29 3.99 21.25
N ALA A 17 7.61 5.15 21.36
CA ALA A 17 7.39 5.81 22.65
C ALA A 17 6.30 6.89 22.53
N VAL A 18 5.75 7.30 23.68
CA VAL A 18 4.82 8.43 23.73
C VAL A 18 5.55 9.71 23.30
N ARG A 19 5.03 10.38 22.29
CA ARG A 19 5.56 11.63 21.70
C ARG A 19 4.41 12.48 21.16
N ASP A 20 4.68 13.77 21.08
CA ASP A 20 3.86 14.72 20.33
C ASP A 20 4.40 14.88 18.90
N VAL A 21 3.51 15.04 17.93
CA VAL A 21 3.85 15.27 16.53
C VAL A 21 3.26 16.61 16.09
N ALA A 22 4.12 17.57 15.77
CA ALA A 22 3.71 18.86 15.22
C ALA A 22 3.77 18.85 13.69
N VAL A 23 2.72 19.39 13.09
CA VAL A 23 2.57 19.52 11.63
C VAL A 23 2.37 20.99 11.28
N ALA A 24 3.18 21.49 10.34
CA ALA A 24 3.07 22.84 9.79
C ALA A 24 3.40 22.81 8.28
N ASP A 25 2.69 23.60 7.50
CA ASP A 25 2.93 23.78 6.06
C ASP A 25 3.03 22.48 5.27
N GLY A 26 2.19 21.49 5.63
CA GLY A 26 2.17 20.18 5.00
C GLY A 26 3.34 19.26 5.36
N ARG A 27 4.17 19.64 6.33
CA ARG A 27 5.37 18.90 6.74
C ARG A 27 5.37 18.58 8.23
N ILE A 28 6.12 17.56 8.62
CA ILE A 28 6.45 17.28 10.02
C ILE A 28 7.37 18.41 10.51
N ALA A 29 6.89 19.18 11.49
CA ALA A 29 7.64 20.28 12.07
C ALA A 29 8.47 19.87 13.28
N ALA A 30 7.96 18.93 14.08
CA ALA A 30 8.69 18.37 15.23
C ALA A 30 8.07 17.02 15.67
N VAL A 31 8.91 16.16 16.24
CA VAL A 31 8.50 14.99 17.04
C VAL A 31 9.25 15.06 18.36
N SER A 32 8.55 15.20 19.50
CA SER A 32 9.18 15.46 20.81
C SER A 32 8.34 14.86 21.94
N PRO A 33 8.96 14.58 23.11
CA PRO A 33 8.22 14.09 24.29
C PRO A 33 7.12 15.05 24.77
N ASP A 34 7.33 16.34 24.64
CA ASP A 34 6.35 17.37 25.00
C ASP A 34 6.51 18.61 24.09
N ILE A 35 5.42 18.99 23.45
CA ILE A 35 5.31 20.22 22.67
C ILE A 35 4.22 21.08 23.31
N PRO A 36 4.52 22.33 23.72
CA PRO A 36 3.51 23.19 24.34
C PRO A 36 2.30 23.42 23.43
N ALA A 37 1.10 23.12 23.91
CA ALA A 37 -0.15 23.29 23.20
C ALA A 37 -0.38 24.70 22.68
N ALA A 38 0.09 25.72 23.45
CA ALA A 38 0.00 27.12 23.07
C ALA A 38 0.74 27.51 21.77
N LYS A 39 1.63 26.65 21.29
CA LYS A 39 2.34 26.86 20.01
C LYS A 39 1.57 26.36 18.78
N ALA A 40 0.43 25.70 18.97
CA ALA A 40 -0.35 25.11 17.89
C ALA A 40 -1.69 25.82 17.72
N ALA A 41 -2.03 26.13 16.47
CA ALA A 41 -3.36 26.66 16.14
C ALA A 41 -4.47 25.62 16.35
N LYS A 42 -4.12 24.33 16.35
CA LYS A 42 -5.03 23.22 16.61
C LYS A 42 -4.29 22.10 17.33
N VAL A 43 -4.88 21.64 18.43
CA VAL A 43 -4.39 20.49 19.18
C VAL A 43 -5.41 19.37 19.05
N VAL A 44 -4.93 18.18 18.76
CA VAL A 44 -5.73 16.94 18.68
C VAL A 44 -5.16 15.99 19.72
N ASP A 45 -5.96 15.60 20.69
CA ASP A 45 -5.60 14.60 21.67
C ASP A 45 -5.68 13.21 21.01
N VAL A 46 -4.54 12.54 20.97
CA VAL A 46 -4.38 11.18 20.46
C VAL A 46 -3.82 10.25 21.53
N SER A 47 -4.04 10.57 22.81
CA SER A 47 -3.64 9.75 23.94
C SER A 47 -4.30 8.37 23.87
N GLY A 48 -3.52 7.33 24.12
CA GLY A 48 -3.97 5.93 24.00
C GLY A 48 -4.05 5.38 22.57
N LEU A 49 -3.70 6.20 21.57
CA LEU A 49 -3.62 5.81 20.16
C LEU A 49 -2.17 5.69 19.69
N TYR A 50 -1.96 4.95 18.61
CA TYR A 50 -0.67 4.83 17.94
C TYR A 50 -0.56 5.83 16.81
N VAL A 51 0.45 6.67 16.82
CA VAL A 51 0.76 7.62 15.75
C VAL A 51 1.90 7.07 14.91
N THR A 52 1.63 6.83 13.63
CA THR A 52 2.58 6.23 12.70
C THR A 52 2.77 7.14 11.48
N PRO A 53 3.83 6.96 10.68
CA PRO A 53 3.83 7.48 9.33
C PRO A 53 2.59 7.00 8.58
N GLY A 54 2.14 7.77 7.59
CA GLY A 54 1.10 7.31 6.67
C GLY A 54 1.51 6.00 6.00
N LEU A 55 0.59 5.04 5.97
CA LEU A 55 0.85 3.71 5.43
C LEU A 55 1.14 3.77 3.93
N VAL A 56 2.03 2.90 3.48
CA VAL A 56 2.44 2.73 2.08
C VAL A 56 2.02 1.32 1.63
N ASP A 57 1.01 1.27 0.78
CA ASP A 57 0.57 0.02 0.16
C ASP A 57 1.24 -0.11 -1.21
N MET A 58 2.29 -0.93 -1.29
CA MET A 58 3.09 -1.03 -2.50
C MET A 58 2.51 -1.95 -3.57
N HIS A 59 1.33 -2.53 -3.34
CA HIS A 59 0.65 -3.39 -4.30
C HIS A 59 -0.84 -3.11 -4.31
N ALA A 60 -1.29 -2.30 -5.26
CA ALA A 60 -2.69 -1.95 -5.48
C ALA A 60 -2.99 -1.87 -6.98
N HIS A 61 -4.27 -1.88 -7.35
CA HIS A 61 -4.74 -1.68 -8.72
C HIS A 61 -5.74 -0.53 -8.73
N VAL A 62 -5.28 0.63 -9.25
CA VAL A 62 -6.04 1.88 -9.16
C VAL A 62 -6.28 2.57 -10.52
N TYR A 63 -5.88 1.94 -11.61
CA TYR A 63 -6.15 2.45 -12.95
C TYR A 63 -7.59 2.11 -13.38
N ALA A 64 -8.56 2.74 -12.72
CA ALA A 64 -9.99 2.55 -12.94
C ALA A 64 -10.54 3.46 -14.06
N GLY A 65 -11.76 3.17 -14.50
CA GLY A 65 -12.52 4.05 -15.38
C GLY A 65 -12.19 3.98 -16.87
N THR A 66 -11.43 3.00 -17.33
CA THR A 66 -11.12 2.83 -18.76
C THR A 66 -12.24 2.14 -19.56
N GLY A 67 -13.21 1.51 -18.88
CA GLY A 67 -14.25 0.69 -19.51
C GLY A 67 -13.80 -0.71 -19.93
N GLN A 68 -12.56 -1.08 -19.69
CA GLN A 68 -12.03 -2.41 -19.97
C GLN A 68 -12.63 -3.44 -19.00
N ARG A 69 -13.44 -4.36 -19.53
CA ARG A 69 -14.13 -5.36 -18.71
C ARG A 69 -13.19 -6.44 -18.20
N GLY A 70 -13.30 -6.80 -16.91
CA GLY A 70 -12.55 -7.88 -16.28
C GLY A 70 -11.04 -7.66 -16.21
N ALA A 71 -10.55 -6.47 -16.51
CA ALA A 71 -9.13 -6.16 -16.50
C ALA A 71 -8.73 -5.29 -15.30
N TYR A 72 -7.49 -5.40 -14.86
CA TYR A 72 -6.92 -4.55 -13.81
C TYR A 72 -6.61 -3.14 -14.31
N CYS A 73 -6.48 -2.92 -15.62
CA CYS A 73 -6.53 -1.58 -16.23
C CYS A 73 -7.97 -1.16 -16.55
N GLY A 74 -8.94 -1.58 -15.77
CA GLY A 74 -10.36 -1.39 -16.03
C GLY A 74 -11.24 -1.53 -14.81
N ASP A 75 -12.29 -2.35 -14.94
CA ASP A 75 -13.34 -2.46 -13.93
C ASP A 75 -12.95 -3.27 -12.68
N ASN A 76 -11.82 -4.01 -12.70
CA ASN A 76 -11.27 -4.63 -11.49
C ASN A 76 -10.50 -3.64 -10.61
N SER A 77 -10.02 -2.53 -11.14
CA SER A 77 -9.36 -1.47 -10.39
C SER A 77 -10.35 -0.59 -9.61
N VAL A 78 -9.86 0.10 -8.59
CA VAL A 78 -10.65 1.03 -7.77
C VAL A 78 -10.07 2.44 -7.82
N TYR A 79 -10.90 3.48 -7.65
CA TYR A 79 -10.42 4.83 -7.38
C TYR A 79 -9.87 4.90 -5.96
N PRO A 80 -8.61 5.35 -5.74
CA PRO A 80 -7.92 5.15 -4.46
C PRO A 80 -8.56 5.87 -3.28
N ASP A 81 -8.95 7.14 -3.41
CA ASP A 81 -9.37 8.00 -2.31
C ASP A 81 -10.55 7.45 -1.49
N GLY A 82 -11.40 6.66 -2.10
CA GLY A 82 -12.54 6.02 -1.43
C GLY A 82 -12.16 4.87 -0.49
N PHE A 83 -10.93 4.35 -0.59
CA PHE A 83 -10.53 3.12 0.10
C PHE A 83 -9.25 3.27 0.94
N THR A 84 -8.38 4.19 0.58
CA THR A 84 -7.07 4.37 1.20
C THR A 84 -7.14 5.11 2.54
N PHE A 85 -7.78 6.27 2.56
CA PHE A 85 -7.73 7.15 3.74
C PHE A 85 -8.40 6.56 4.97
N ARG A 86 -9.46 5.78 4.81
CA ARG A 86 -10.13 5.09 5.93
C ARG A 86 -9.26 4.04 6.62
N THR A 87 -8.15 3.68 6.02
CA THR A 87 -7.22 2.66 6.51
C THR A 87 -5.85 3.23 6.87
N GLY A 88 -5.67 4.55 6.86
CA GLY A 88 -4.39 5.17 7.16
C GLY A 88 -3.39 5.15 5.99
N VAL A 89 -3.78 4.63 4.83
CA VAL A 89 -2.92 4.58 3.64
C VAL A 89 -2.89 5.95 2.99
N THR A 90 -1.71 6.54 2.88
CA THR A 90 -1.49 7.85 2.23
C THR A 90 -0.80 7.73 0.89
N THR A 91 -0.16 6.59 0.63
CA THR A 91 0.53 6.28 -0.62
C THR A 91 0.17 4.88 -1.07
N VAL A 92 -0.21 4.74 -2.33
CA VAL A 92 -0.34 3.45 -3.01
C VAL A 92 0.61 3.38 -4.20
N VAL A 93 1.08 2.17 -4.50
CA VAL A 93 1.81 1.90 -5.74
C VAL A 93 0.94 0.98 -6.58
N ASP A 94 0.51 1.47 -7.74
CA ASP A 94 -0.20 0.63 -8.71
C ASP A 94 0.73 -0.44 -9.25
N ALA A 95 0.35 -1.69 -9.12
CA ALA A 95 1.20 -2.83 -9.45
C ALA A 95 1.04 -3.29 -10.91
N GLY A 96 1.15 -2.36 -11.84
CA GLY A 96 1.22 -2.66 -13.27
C GLY A 96 -0.14 -2.74 -13.95
N SER A 97 -1.17 -2.09 -13.42
CA SER A 97 -2.44 -1.94 -14.15
C SER A 97 -2.20 -1.25 -15.49
N SER A 98 -1.31 -0.23 -15.54
CA SER A 98 -0.89 0.40 -16.79
C SER A 98 0.45 -0.14 -17.29
N GLY A 99 0.61 -0.13 -18.62
CA GLY A 99 1.87 -0.37 -19.31
C GLY A 99 2.42 0.91 -19.97
N TRP A 100 3.54 0.77 -20.67
CA TRP A 100 4.24 1.92 -21.28
C TRP A 100 3.42 2.67 -22.33
N ARG A 101 2.40 2.05 -22.95
CA ARG A 101 1.54 2.72 -23.95
C ARG A 101 0.45 3.58 -23.33
N ASN A 102 -0.16 3.12 -22.24
CA ASN A 102 -1.33 3.78 -21.65
C ASN A 102 -1.05 4.49 -20.33
N PHE A 103 0.22 4.55 -19.90
CA PHE A 103 0.61 5.26 -18.67
C PHE A 103 0.20 6.75 -18.67
N PRO A 104 0.31 7.51 -19.78
CA PRO A 104 -0.16 8.90 -19.81
C PRO A 104 -1.66 9.04 -19.53
N ASP A 105 -2.49 8.11 -20.00
CA ASP A 105 -3.93 8.09 -19.68
C ASP A 105 -4.17 7.77 -18.20
N PHE A 106 -3.44 6.81 -17.64
CA PHE A 106 -3.49 6.52 -16.19
C PHE A 106 -3.11 7.74 -15.35
N LYS A 107 -2.05 8.43 -15.75
CA LYS A 107 -1.61 9.65 -15.08
C LYS A 107 -2.70 10.72 -15.09
N ASP A 108 -3.27 11.05 -16.24
CA ASP A 108 -4.32 12.07 -16.35
C ASP A 108 -5.61 11.68 -15.62
N ARG A 109 -6.06 10.43 -15.76
CA ARG A 109 -7.36 9.99 -15.21
C ARG A 109 -7.36 9.77 -13.71
N VAL A 110 -6.25 9.29 -13.15
CA VAL A 110 -6.21 8.85 -11.75
C VAL A 110 -5.12 9.56 -10.96
N ILE A 111 -3.86 9.51 -11.41
CA ILE A 111 -2.73 9.99 -10.59
C ILE A 111 -2.87 11.48 -10.30
N ASP A 112 -3.10 12.30 -11.32
CA ASP A 112 -3.19 13.76 -11.18
C ASP A 112 -4.49 14.23 -10.50
N ARG A 113 -5.48 13.33 -10.32
CA ARG A 113 -6.79 13.65 -9.73
C ARG A 113 -6.95 13.14 -8.31
N SER A 114 -6.09 12.22 -7.89
CA SER A 114 -6.18 11.61 -6.56
C SER A 114 -5.56 12.49 -5.48
N HIS A 115 -6.19 12.53 -4.32
CA HIS A 115 -5.58 13.08 -3.10
C HIS A 115 -4.60 12.09 -2.46
N THR A 116 -4.84 10.79 -2.61
CA THR A 116 -3.87 9.74 -2.30
C THR A 116 -2.65 9.92 -3.20
N ARG A 117 -1.43 9.77 -2.64
CA ARG A 117 -0.24 9.67 -3.50
C ARG A 117 -0.29 8.35 -4.24
N VAL A 118 -0.32 8.43 -5.57
CA VAL A 118 -0.29 7.26 -6.45
C VAL A 118 1.05 7.23 -7.16
N LEU A 119 1.81 6.17 -6.91
CA LEU A 119 3.01 5.78 -7.64
C LEU A 119 2.69 4.54 -8.48
N ALA A 120 3.61 4.07 -9.31
CA ALA A 120 3.35 2.93 -10.18
C ALA A 120 4.59 2.05 -10.42
N PHE A 121 4.40 0.74 -10.37
CA PHE A 121 5.20 -0.19 -11.15
C PHE A 121 4.61 -0.23 -12.55
N LEU A 122 5.44 0.08 -13.56
CA LEU A 122 5.00 0.06 -14.94
C LEU A 122 5.00 -1.37 -15.49
N ASN A 123 3.89 -1.83 -16.06
CA ASN A 123 3.85 -3.16 -16.64
C ASN A 123 4.77 -3.23 -17.88
N ILE A 124 5.53 -4.34 -17.98
CA ILE A 124 6.37 -4.61 -19.15
C ILE A 124 5.52 -4.78 -20.42
N VAL A 125 4.27 -5.21 -20.30
CA VAL A 125 3.28 -5.28 -21.38
C VAL A 125 2.75 -3.90 -21.67
N GLY A 126 2.80 -3.47 -22.93
CA GLY A 126 2.45 -2.10 -23.32
C GLY A 126 1.05 -1.64 -22.94
N ALA A 127 0.07 -2.55 -22.96
CA ALA A 127 -1.31 -2.28 -22.56
C ALA A 127 -1.58 -2.45 -21.05
N GLY A 128 -0.58 -2.83 -20.28
CA GLY A 128 -0.75 -3.14 -18.86
C GLY A 128 -1.51 -4.46 -18.62
N MET A 129 -2.14 -4.59 -17.45
CA MET A 129 -2.93 -5.76 -17.09
C MET A 129 -4.31 -5.74 -17.77
N ALA A 130 -4.31 -5.98 -19.07
CA ALA A 130 -5.48 -5.96 -19.94
C ALA A 130 -5.93 -7.37 -20.40
N GLY A 131 -5.63 -8.41 -19.62
CA GLY A 131 -6.06 -9.78 -19.83
C GLY A 131 -5.21 -10.51 -20.88
N LYS A 132 -5.80 -11.01 -21.97
CA LYS A 132 -5.09 -11.89 -22.91
C LYS A 132 -3.81 -11.30 -23.51
N VAL A 133 -3.71 -9.99 -23.62
CA VAL A 133 -2.52 -9.30 -24.14
C VAL A 133 -1.28 -9.52 -23.27
N GLU A 134 -1.46 -9.86 -22.00
CA GLU A 134 -0.37 -10.19 -21.08
C GLU A 134 0.41 -11.46 -21.48
N GLN A 135 -0.12 -12.24 -22.40
CA GLN A 135 0.52 -13.44 -22.95
C GLN A 135 1.33 -13.16 -24.23
N ASP A 136 1.19 -11.95 -24.80
CA ASP A 136 1.86 -11.58 -26.04
C ASP A 136 3.24 -10.95 -25.74
N VAL A 137 4.28 -11.75 -25.98
CA VAL A 137 5.66 -11.31 -25.74
C VAL A 137 6.09 -10.14 -26.63
N GLU A 138 5.45 -9.92 -27.79
CA GLU A 138 5.73 -8.76 -28.65
C GLU A 138 5.27 -7.43 -28.03
N GLN A 139 4.39 -7.50 -27.01
CA GLN A 139 3.98 -6.33 -26.24
C GLN A 139 4.96 -5.96 -25.10
N MET A 140 5.94 -6.84 -24.83
CA MET A 140 6.89 -6.68 -23.72
C MET A 140 8.18 -6.03 -24.23
N ASP A 141 8.16 -4.71 -24.42
CA ASP A 141 9.31 -3.94 -24.94
C ASP A 141 10.11 -3.32 -23.79
N PRO A 142 11.33 -3.82 -23.47
CA PRO A 142 12.11 -3.32 -22.36
C PRO A 142 12.62 -1.89 -22.56
N LYS A 143 12.90 -1.48 -23.80
CA LYS A 143 13.37 -0.12 -24.11
C LYS A 143 12.26 0.90 -23.96
N ALA A 144 11.07 0.62 -24.55
CA ALA A 144 9.92 1.48 -24.41
C ALA A 144 9.46 1.61 -22.93
N ALA A 145 9.50 0.52 -22.17
CA ALA A 145 9.18 0.54 -20.75
C ALA A 145 10.21 1.37 -19.95
N ALA A 146 11.49 1.21 -20.21
CA ALA A 146 12.55 1.98 -19.56
C ALA A 146 12.48 3.48 -19.92
N GLU A 147 12.25 3.83 -21.19
CA GLU A 147 12.08 5.22 -21.64
C GLU A 147 10.90 5.89 -20.92
N GLN A 148 9.78 5.18 -20.82
CA GLN A 148 8.61 5.70 -20.11
C GLN A 148 8.87 5.86 -18.60
N ALA A 149 9.57 4.91 -17.98
CA ALA A 149 9.96 4.99 -16.58
C ALA A 149 10.90 6.18 -16.32
N MET A 150 11.89 6.40 -17.17
CA MET A 150 12.80 7.55 -17.05
C MET A 150 12.08 8.89 -17.28
N ARG A 151 11.09 8.92 -18.18
CA ARG A 151 10.28 10.11 -18.45
C ARG A 151 9.43 10.52 -17.25
N TYR A 152 8.93 9.56 -16.47
CA TYR A 152 8.07 9.77 -15.30
C TYR A 152 8.70 9.24 -14.01
N ARG A 153 10.02 9.41 -13.86
CA ARG A 153 10.82 8.85 -12.77
C ARG A 153 10.37 9.23 -11.34
N ASP A 154 9.62 10.32 -11.20
CA ASP A 154 9.06 10.73 -9.90
C ASP A 154 7.76 9.99 -9.54
N ILE A 155 7.23 9.17 -10.48
CA ILE A 155 5.97 8.45 -10.33
C ILE A 155 6.18 6.95 -10.56
N ILE A 156 6.96 6.58 -11.60
CA ILE A 156 7.24 5.18 -11.92
C ILE A 156 8.43 4.72 -11.08
N VAL A 157 8.16 3.84 -10.13
CA VAL A 157 9.11 3.38 -9.12
C VAL A 157 9.70 2.00 -9.39
N GLY A 158 9.19 1.30 -10.40
CA GLY A 158 9.67 -0.03 -10.80
C GLY A 158 8.96 -0.54 -12.05
N ILE A 159 9.33 -1.74 -12.46
CA ILE A 159 8.69 -2.48 -13.56
C ILE A 159 7.92 -3.66 -12.99
N LYS A 160 6.72 -3.93 -13.53
CA LYS A 160 5.90 -5.10 -13.18
C LYS A 160 5.89 -6.10 -14.33
N THR A 161 5.97 -7.39 -13.99
CA THR A 161 5.50 -8.49 -14.84
C THR A 161 4.57 -9.39 -14.07
N ALA A 162 3.48 -9.82 -14.70
CA ALA A 162 2.44 -10.63 -14.06
C ALA A 162 1.78 -11.57 -15.06
N HIS A 163 1.18 -12.65 -14.56
CA HIS A 163 0.24 -13.55 -15.24
C HIS A 163 0.78 -14.28 -16.49
N TYR A 164 2.04 -14.06 -16.89
CA TYR A 164 2.59 -14.76 -18.07
C TYR A 164 2.61 -16.28 -17.84
N ALA A 165 1.96 -17.01 -18.75
CA ALA A 165 1.77 -18.46 -18.64
C ALA A 165 2.67 -19.28 -19.60
N GLY A 166 3.48 -18.63 -20.42
CA GLY A 166 4.43 -19.31 -21.32
C GLY A 166 5.55 -20.04 -20.58
N PRO A 167 6.23 -20.99 -21.22
CA PRO A 167 7.31 -21.76 -20.61
C PRO A 167 8.64 -20.99 -20.52
N GLU A 168 8.79 -19.90 -21.27
CA GLU A 168 10.03 -19.13 -21.34
C GLU A 168 10.14 -18.10 -20.24
N TRP A 169 11.37 -17.66 -19.95
CA TRP A 169 11.67 -16.58 -19.02
C TRP A 169 11.47 -15.17 -19.61
N THR A 170 11.01 -15.05 -20.85
CA THR A 170 10.96 -13.81 -21.63
C THR A 170 10.32 -12.65 -20.85
N ALA A 171 9.18 -12.86 -20.21
CA ALA A 171 8.49 -11.80 -19.46
C ALA A 171 9.34 -11.27 -18.29
N VAL A 172 9.98 -12.16 -17.54
CA VAL A 172 10.86 -11.80 -16.42
C VAL A 172 12.13 -11.14 -16.93
N GLU A 173 12.78 -11.71 -17.94
CA GLU A 173 14.04 -11.21 -18.51
C GLU A 173 13.88 -9.81 -19.09
N ARG A 174 12.81 -9.57 -19.85
CA ARG A 174 12.50 -8.24 -20.40
C ARG A 174 12.14 -7.21 -19.32
N ALA A 175 11.44 -7.64 -18.27
CA ALA A 175 11.18 -6.77 -17.13
C ALA A 175 12.48 -6.39 -16.38
N VAL A 176 13.38 -7.36 -16.17
CA VAL A 176 14.69 -7.13 -15.53
C VAL A 176 15.58 -6.25 -16.42
N GLU A 177 15.56 -6.44 -17.73
CA GLU A 177 16.25 -5.56 -18.69
C GLU A 177 15.73 -4.12 -18.58
N ALA A 178 14.41 -3.90 -18.62
CA ALA A 178 13.81 -2.58 -18.46
C ALA A 178 14.16 -1.93 -17.13
N GLY A 179 14.07 -2.69 -16.03
CA GLY A 179 14.45 -2.21 -14.70
C GLY A 179 15.93 -1.87 -14.58
N THR A 180 16.80 -2.59 -15.31
CA THR A 180 18.24 -2.31 -15.36
C THR A 180 18.52 -1.02 -16.13
N LEU A 181 17.89 -0.84 -17.30
CA LEU A 181 18.03 0.36 -18.12
C LEU A 181 17.56 1.62 -17.37
N ALA A 182 16.46 1.53 -16.62
CA ALA A 182 15.91 2.64 -15.86
C ALA A 182 16.47 2.78 -14.42
N ASN A 183 17.33 1.85 -13.96
CA ASN A 183 17.87 1.77 -12.61
C ASN A 183 16.80 1.73 -11.49
N ILE A 184 15.74 0.95 -11.72
CA ILE A 184 14.64 0.73 -10.78
C ILE A 184 14.41 -0.76 -10.53
N PRO A 185 13.75 -1.14 -9.39
CA PRO A 185 13.44 -2.53 -9.09
C PRO A 185 12.41 -3.12 -10.06
N VAL A 186 12.33 -4.44 -10.05
CA VAL A 186 11.26 -5.20 -10.74
C VAL A 186 10.41 -5.91 -9.70
N MET A 187 9.09 -5.84 -9.86
CA MET A 187 8.15 -6.66 -9.09
C MET A 187 7.62 -7.78 -9.98
N VAL A 188 7.80 -9.02 -9.54
CA VAL A 188 7.36 -10.20 -10.26
C VAL A 188 6.22 -10.88 -9.51
N ASP A 189 5.06 -10.96 -10.16
CA ASP A 189 4.05 -11.98 -9.93
C ASP A 189 4.38 -13.15 -10.86
N PHE A 190 4.68 -14.31 -10.28
CA PHE A 190 5.24 -15.44 -11.05
C PHE A 190 4.24 -16.02 -12.07
N GLY A 191 2.96 -15.67 -11.97
CA GLY A 191 1.92 -16.13 -12.87
C GLY A 191 1.66 -17.63 -12.72
N THR A 192 1.76 -18.37 -13.81
CA THR A 192 1.52 -19.82 -13.82
C THR A 192 2.81 -20.59 -13.57
N PHE A 193 2.75 -21.59 -12.68
CA PHE A 193 3.85 -22.55 -12.50
C PHE A 193 4.10 -23.33 -13.80
N ARG A 194 5.39 -23.49 -14.12
CA ARG A 194 5.85 -24.30 -15.25
C ARG A 194 7.11 -25.07 -14.86
N PRO A 195 7.24 -26.35 -15.21
CA PRO A 195 8.47 -27.11 -14.95
C PRO A 195 9.72 -26.47 -15.57
N GLU A 196 9.57 -25.81 -16.73
CA GLU A 196 10.63 -25.11 -17.45
C GLU A 196 11.08 -23.82 -16.74
N ARG A 197 10.24 -23.32 -15.83
CA ARG A 197 10.51 -22.11 -15.02
C ARG A 197 10.41 -22.44 -13.53
N PRO A 198 11.38 -23.17 -12.95
CA PRO A 198 11.34 -23.51 -11.53
C PRO A 198 11.48 -22.22 -10.68
N PHE A 199 10.69 -22.12 -9.63
CA PHE A 199 10.66 -20.94 -8.76
C PHE A 199 12.03 -20.65 -8.12
N GLN A 200 12.79 -21.69 -7.80
CA GLN A 200 14.16 -21.53 -7.30
C GLN A 200 15.03 -20.73 -8.28
N ASP A 201 14.89 -20.94 -9.58
CA ASP A 201 15.65 -20.22 -10.59
C ASP A 201 15.22 -18.75 -10.70
N LEU A 202 13.94 -18.45 -10.52
CA LEU A 202 13.47 -17.06 -10.42
C LEU A 202 14.26 -16.30 -9.35
N VAL A 203 14.19 -16.78 -8.10
CA VAL A 203 14.70 -16.04 -6.95
C VAL A 203 16.22 -16.13 -6.78
N LEU A 204 16.89 -17.18 -7.31
CA LEU A 204 18.35 -17.31 -7.22
C LEU A 204 19.12 -16.82 -8.45
N LYS A 205 18.48 -16.81 -9.65
CA LYS A 205 19.21 -16.55 -10.90
C LYS A 205 18.67 -15.38 -11.69
N LYS A 206 17.35 -15.14 -11.66
CA LYS A 206 16.70 -14.13 -12.51
C LYS A 206 16.54 -12.79 -11.81
N LEU A 207 16.14 -12.77 -10.54
CA LEU A 207 15.97 -11.54 -9.77
C LEU A 207 17.31 -10.98 -9.29
N ARG A 208 17.44 -9.66 -9.38
CA ARG A 208 18.58 -8.88 -8.88
C ARG A 208 18.36 -8.54 -7.39
N PRO A 209 19.43 -8.19 -6.64
CA PRO A 209 19.26 -7.53 -5.34
C PRO A 209 18.36 -6.30 -5.45
N GLY A 210 17.33 -6.22 -4.60
CA GLY A 210 16.33 -5.16 -4.63
C GLY A 210 15.11 -5.44 -5.51
N ASP A 211 15.11 -6.50 -6.33
CA ASP A 211 13.91 -6.95 -7.03
C ASP A 211 12.96 -7.66 -6.08
N ILE A 212 11.66 -7.59 -6.38
CA ILE A 212 10.57 -7.96 -5.49
C ILE A 212 9.83 -9.18 -6.07
N TYR A 213 9.70 -10.23 -5.27
CA TYR A 213 8.74 -11.29 -5.50
C TYR A 213 7.49 -11.01 -4.66
N THR A 214 6.36 -10.78 -5.31
CA THR A 214 5.07 -10.56 -4.63
C THR A 214 4.20 -11.82 -4.62
N HIS A 215 3.14 -11.84 -3.82
CA HIS A 215 2.28 -12.99 -3.59
C HIS A 215 3.03 -14.15 -2.89
N MET A 216 3.89 -13.83 -1.93
CA MET A 216 4.78 -14.82 -1.33
C MET A 216 4.07 -16.01 -0.65
N TYR A 217 2.79 -15.89 -0.32
CA TYR A 217 2.04 -16.94 0.40
C TYR A 217 0.93 -17.59 -0.43
N LEU A 218 1.06 -17.54 -1.76
CA LEU A 218 0.08 -18.19 -2.63
C LEU A 218 0.23 -19.72 -2.64
N SER A 219 -0.78 -20.44 -3.17
CA SER A 219 -0.85 -21.90 -3.06
C SER A 219 -0.02 -22.68 -4.08
N TRP A 220 0.07 -22.19 -5.31
CA TRP A 220 0.71 -22.92 -6.42
C TRP A 220 2.20 -22.62 -6.59
N VAL A 221 2.76 -21.73 -5.77
CA VAL A 221 4.20 -21.54 -5.62
C VAL A 221 4.53 -21.67 -4.12
N PRO A 222 4.63 -22.89 -3.60
CA PRO A 222 4.76 -23.10 -2.16
C PRO A 222 6.10 -22.62 -1.64
N MET A 223 6.06 -21.99 -0.45
CA MET A 223 7.24 -21.61 0.32
C MET A 223 7.76 -22.75 1.20
N LEU A 224 6.96 -23.80 1.36
CA LEU A 224 7.21 -24.92 2.27
C LEU A 224 7.39 -26.22 1.50
N ASP A 225 8.25 -27.09 2.02
CA ASP A 225 8.34 -28.48 1.59
C ASP A 225 7.18 -29.32 2.16
N ASP A 226 7.10 -30.60 1.77
CA ASP A 226 6.05 -31.54 2.21
C ASP A 226 6.05 -31.78 3.74
N SER A 227 7.14 -31.48 4.41
CA SER A 227 7.24 -31.55 5.89
C SER A 227 6.85 -30.24 6.58
N GLY A 228 6.46 -29.21 5.83
CA GLY A 228 6.09 -27.90 6.34
C GLY A 228 7.29 -27.01 6.70
N ARG A 229 8.50 -27.34 6.23
CA ARG A 229 9.70 -26.52 6.44
C ARG A 229 9.87 -25.53 5.29
N VAL A 230 10.31 -24.32 5.63
CA VAL A 230 10.66 -23.29 4.61
C VAL A 230 11.79 -23.82 3.73
N LEU A 231 11.59 -23.72 2.42
CA LEU A 231 12.57 -24.15 1.43
C LEU A 231 13.88 -23.38 1.58
N PRO A 232 15.03 -24.04 1.76
CA PRO A 232 16.31 -23.40 2.13
C PRO A 232 16.76 -22.30 1.15
N TYR A 233 16.50 -22.45 -0.13
CA TYR A 233 16.88 -21.49 -1.17
C TYR A 233 16.18 -20.13 -1.01
N LEU A 234 15.06 -20.06 -0.28
CA LEU A 234 14.37 -18.80 0.00
C LEU A 234 15.17 -17.91 0.96
N PHE A 235 15.80 -18.50 1.99
CA PHE A 235 16.70 -17.78 2.86
C PHE A 235 17.95 -17.30 2.10
N GLU A 236 18.43 -18.09 1.15
CA GLU A 236 19.55 -17.69 0.27
C GLU A 236 19.13 -16.51 -0.62
N ALA A 237 17.97 -16.58 -1.26
CA ALA A 237 17.43 -15.50 -2.08
C ALA A 237 17.32 -14.19 -1.29
N ARG A 238 16.81 -14.24 -0.05
CA ARG A 238 16.76 -13.08 0.84
C ARG A 238 18.14 -12.53 1.17
N ARG A 239 19.11 -13.39 1.47
CA ARG A 239 20.51 -12.94 1.70
C ARG A 239 21.14 -12.29 0.47
N ARG A 240 20.71 -12.68 -0.73
CA ARG A 240 21.09 -12.02 -1.99
C ARG A 240 20.44 -10.67 -2.18
N GLY A 241 19.45 -10.31 -1.36
CA GLY A 241 18.70 -9.06 -1.43
C GLY A 241 17.41 -9.12 -2.24
N VAL A 242 16.90 -10.31 -2.56
CA VAL A 242 15.54 -10.46 -3.10
C VAL A 242 14.51 -10.14 -2.02
N ILE A 243 13.56 -9.32 -2.34
CA ILE A 243 12.49 -8.84 -1.45
C ILE A 243 11.26 -9.73 -1.61
N PHE A 244 10.62 -10.06 -0.48
CA PHE A 244 9.41 -10.88 -0.45
C PHE A 244 8.24 -10.07 0.07
N ASP A 245 7.33 -9.72 -0.83
CA ASP A 245 6.14 -8.93 -0.55
C ASP A 245 4.88 -9.79 -0.41
N VAL A 246 3.97 -9.36 0.46
CA VAL A 246 2.73 -10.11 0.75
C VAL A 246 1.82 -10.19 -0.46
N GLY A 247 1.46 -9.05 -1.07
CA GLY A 247 0.51 -9.00 -2.17
C GLY A 247 -0.72 -9.87 -1.90
N HIS A 248 -1.48 -9.61 -0.83
CA HIS A 248 -2.50 -10.53 -0.30
C HIS A 248 -3.51 -11.00 -1.35
N GLY A 249 -4.04 -10.08 -2.14
CA GLY A 249 -4.98 -10.34 -3.23
C GLY A 249 -6.26 -11.08 -2.87
N GLY A 250 -6.98 -11.42 -3.91
CA GLY A 250 -8.17 -12.28 -3.81
C GLY A 250 -7.87 -13.78 -3.86
N GLY A 251 -6.65 -14.17 -4.31
CA GLY A 251 -6.24 -15.55 -4.51
C GLY A 251 -4.87 -15.94 -3.95
N SER A 252 -4.12 -15.00 -3.35
CA SER A 252 -2.66 -15.14 -3.20
C SER A 252 -2.16 -15.22 -1.75
N PHE A 253 -3.04 -15.49 -0.78
CA PHE A 253 -2.64 -15.58 0.62
C PHE A 253 -3.30 -16.76 1.33
N LEU A 254 -2.48 -17.68 1.87
CA LEU A 254 -2.92 -18.83 2.65
C LEU A 254 -2.29 -18.84 4.03
N PHE A 255 -3.08 -19.00 5.08
CA PHE A 255 -2.57 -19.23 6.44
C PHE A 255 -1.71 -20.49 6.54
N ARG A 256 -2.01 -21.52 5.71
CA ARG A 256 -1.20 -22.74 5.65
C ARG A 256 0.23 -22.54 5.16
N GLN A 257 0.48 -21.44 4.41
CA GLN A 257 1.82 -21.00 4.01
C GLN A 257 2.40 -20.00 5.01
N ALA A 258 1.63 -18.95 5.33
CA ALA A 258 2.11 -17.82 6.12
C ALA A 258 2.46 -18.19 7.57
N VAL A 259 1.59 -18.94 8.26
CA VAL A 259 1.79 -19.25 9.69
C VAL A 259 3.04 -20.11 9.94
N PRO A 260 3.26 -21.24 9.22
CA PRO A 260 4.48 -22.03 9.38
C PRO A 260 5.75 -21.31 8.95
N ALA A 261 5.67 -20.50 7.86
CA ALA A 261 6.82 -19.73 7.39
C ALA A 261 7.26 -18.69 8.42
N MET A 262 6.32 -17.93 8.97
CA MET A 262 6.61 -16.94 10.01
C MET A 262 7.20 -17.58 11.29
N ARG A 263 6.67 -18.72 11.71
CA ARG A 263 7.22 -19.46 12.89
C ARG A 263 8.67 -19.91 12.69
N GLN A 264 9.10 -20.05 11.46
CA GLN A 264 10.47 -20.42 11.09
C GLN A 264 11.34 -19.20 10.74
N GLY A 265 10.87 -17.96 11.04
CA GLY A 265 11.62 -16.73 10.79
C GLY A 265 11.57 -16.23 9.33
N PHE A 266 10.69 -16.81 8.50
CA PHE A 266 10.51 -16.36 7.12
C PHE A 266 9.20 -15.56 6.97
N GLY A 267 9.15 -14.39 7.61
CA GLY A 267 8.10 -13.38 7.43
C GLY A 267 8.30 -12.54 6.16
N PRO A 268 7.32 -11.72 5.76
CA PRO A 268 7.45 -10.81 4.60
C PRO A 268 8.42 -9.68 4.89
N ASP A 269 9.01 -9.10 3.84
CA ASP A 269 9.76 -7.85 3.94
C ASP A 269 8.80 -6.66 3.94
N SER A 270 7.77 -6.65 3.10
CA SER A 270 6.69 -5.66 3.07
C SER A 270 5.31 -6.30 3.15
N ILE A 271 4.37 -5.56 3.74
CA ILE A 271 2.95 -5.93 3.85
C ILE A 271 2.17 -5.06 2.87
N SER A 272 1.52 -5.69 1.89
CA SER A 272 0.73 -5.05 0.86
C SER A 272 -0.57 -5.79 0.59
N THR A 273 -1.51 -5.15 -0.09
CA THR A 273 -2.87 -5.64 -0.18
C THR A 273 -3.20 -6.34 -1.49
N ASP A 274 -2.61 -5.94 -2.61
CA ASP A 274 -3.15 -6.20 -3.94
C ASP A 274 -4.62 -5.74 -4.02
N LEU A 275 -4.83 -4.45 -3.67
CA LEU A 275 -6.15 -3.82 -3.60
C LEU A 275 -6.79 -3.75 -4.98
N HIS A 276 -7.89 -4.45 -5.15
CA HIS A 276 -8.78 -4.39 -6.30
C HIS A 276 -10.20 -4.84 -5.88
N ILE A 277 -11.19 -4.70 -6.76
CA ILE A 277 -12.60 -5.04 -6.41
C ILE A 277 -12.74 -6.47 -5.91
N GLY A 278 -12.07 -7.43 -6.55
CA GLY A 278 -12.13 -8.84 -6.16
C GLY A 278 -11.54 -9.09 -4.77
N SER A 279 -10.37 -8.53 -4.47
CA SER A 279 -9.68 -8.72 -3.19
C SER A 279 -10.39 -8.07 -2.01
N MET A 280 -10.96 -6.86 -2.20
CA MET A 280 -11.74 -6.16 -1.19
C MET A 280 -12.95 -6.96 -0.70
N ASN A 281 -13.59 -7.67 -1.61
CA ASN A 281 -14.79 -8.46 -1.35
C ASN A 281 -14.47 -9.91 -0.94
N ALA A 282 -13.19 -10.29 -0.95
CA ALA A 282 -12.69 -11.60 -0.52
C ALA A 282 -12.01 -11.52 0.87
N GLY A 283 -11.02 -12.35 1.12
CA GLY A 283 -10.31 -12.43 2.40
C GLY A 283 -9.43 -11.22 2.73
N MET A 284 -8.98 -10.45 1.75
CA MET A 284 -8.08 -9.30 1.93
C MET A 284 -8.74 -8.17 2.72
N LYS A 285 -9.90 -7.71 2.32
CA LYS A 285 -10.68 -6.60 2.86
C LYS A 285 -10.03 -5.23 2.65
N ASP A 286 -9.01 -4.90 3.43
CA ASP A 286 -8.26 -3.65 3.40
C ASP A 286 -6.86 -3.81 4.04
N MET A 287 -6.06 -2.76 4.01
CA MET A 287 -4.71 -2.75 4.55
C MET A 287 -4.68 -3.10 6.04
N LEU A 288 -5.57 -2.57 6.85
CA LEU A 288 -5.59 -2.83 8.29
C LEU A 288 -6.01 -4.27 8.62
N ASN A 289 -6.87 -4.87 7.78
CA ASN A 289 -7.21 -6.29 7.90
C ASN A 289 -5.98 -7.17 7.62
N VAL A 290 -5.21 -6.86 6.57
CA VAL A 290 -3.96 -7.57 6.26
C VAL A 290 -2.94 -7.41 7.40
N MET A 291 -2.69 -6.19 7.86
CA MET A 291 -1.80 -5.91 9.00
C MET A 291 -2.25 -6.65 10.27
N SER A 292 -3.55 -6.67 10.53
CA SER A 292 -4.11 -7.39 11.69
C SER A 292 -3.90 -8.90 11.64
N LYS A 293 -3.86 -9.51 10.45
CA LYS A 293 -3.48 -10.93 10.28
C LYS A 293 -2.08 -11.19 10.78
N PHE A 294 -1.10 -10.35 10.37
CA PHE A 294 0.29 -10.50 10.79
C PHE A 294 0.45 -10.28 12.31
N LEU A 295 -0.26 -9.29 12.87
CA LEU A 295 -0.31 -9.07 14.31
C LEU A 295 -0.80 -10.30 15.07
N ASN A 296 -1.83 -10.99 14.57
CA ASN A 296 -2.38 -12.20 15.17
C ASN A 296 -1.61 -13.49 14.80
N MET A 297 -0.72 -13.46 13.83
CA MET A 297 0.25 -14.53 13.56
C MET A 297 1.53 -14.37 14.39
N GLY A 298 1.62 -13.35 15.26
CA GLY A 298 2.70 -13.16 16.23
C GLY A 298 3.76 -12.13 15.84
N MET A 299 3.56 -11.37 14.76
CA MET A 299 4.45 -10.25 14.43
C MET A 299 4.24 -9.10 15.43
N PRO A 300 5.28 -8.53 16.05
CA PRO A 300 5.15 -7.35 16.91
C PRO A 300 4.53 -6.16 16.17
N LEU A 301 3.82 -5.29 16.88
CA LEU A 301 3.12 -4.15 16.25
C LEU A 301 4.09 -3.19 15.54
N ASP A 302 5.22 -2.90 16.13
CA ASP A 302 6.25 -2.05 15.53
C ASP A 302 6.83 -2.63 14.25
N GLU A 303 7.00 -3.96 14.17
CA GLU A 303 7.40 -4.66 12.95
C GLU A 303 6.28 -4.62 11.89
N VAL A 304 5.00 -4.78 12.28
CA VAL A 304 3.87 -4.63 11.35
C VAL A 304 3.85 -3.21 10.76
N ILE A 305 4.04 -2.19 11.59
CA ILE A 305 4.10 -0.79 11.15
C ILE A 305 5.31 -0.55 10.26
N LEU A 306 6.50 -1.01 10.65
CA LEU A 306 7.73 -0.86 9.86
C LEU A 306 7.55 -1.41 8.44
N ARG A 307 6.96 -2.63 8.32
CA ARG A 307 6.72 -3.33 7.04
C ARG A 307 5.54 -2.78 6.23
N SER A 308 4.83 -1.82 6.78
CA SER A 308 3.70 -1.11 6.14
C SER A 308 3.98 0.39 5.95
N THR A 309 5.18 0.87 6.29
CA THR A 309 5.57 2.29 6.19
C THR A 309 6.96 2.45 5.58
N TRP A 310 8.00 2.40 6.40
CA TRP A 310 9.38 2.67 6.00
C TRP A 310 9.97 1.62 5.07
N THR A 311 9.72 0.33 5.34
CA THR A 311 10.27 -0.74 4.50
C THR A 311 9.80 -0.64 3.05
N PRO A 312 8.48 -0.61 2.73
CA PRO A 312 8.03 -0.44 1.35
C PRO A 312 8.48 0.88 0.71
N ALA A 313 8.57 1.99 1.47
CA ALA A 313 9.09 3.26 0.94
C ALA A 313 10.56 3.12 0.49
N ARG A 314 11.39 2.42 1.25
CA ARG A 314 12.79 2.15 0.90
C ARG A 314 12.91 1.18 -0.27
N GLU A 315 12.07 0.15 -0.34
CA GLU A 315 12.04 -0.84 -1.42
C GLU A 315 11.77 -0.20 -2.78
N ILE A 316 10.93 0.83 -2.81
CA ILE A 316 10.65 1.62 -4.02
C ILE A 316 11.58 2.84 -4.18
N LYS A 317 12.64 2.97 -3.38
CA LYS A 317 13.61 4.07 -3.38
C LYS A 317 13.00 5.47 -3.15
N HIS A 318 11.91 5.56 -2.37
CA HIS A 318 11.25 6.79 -1.95
C HIS A 318 11.40 7.02 -0.45
N GLU A 319 12.66 7.16 0.01
CA GLU A 319 13.02 7.27 1.43
C GLU A 319 12.53 8.57 2.11
N GLU A 320 11.96 9.50 1.37
CA GLU A 320 11.23 10.66 1.89
C GLU A 320 9.83 10.31 2.43
N LEU A 321 9.31 9.10 2.10
CA LEU A 321 8.02 8.58 2.53
C LEU A 321 8.15 7.63 3.72
N GLY A 322 7.02 7.28 4.32
CA GLY A 322 6.94 6.24 5.35
C GLY A 322 7.70 6.55 6.64
N ASN A 323 7.92 7.83 6.96
CA ASN A 323 8.61 8.27 8.17
C ASN A 323 8.10 9.64 8.68
N LEU A 324 8.40 9.97 9.94
CA LEU A 324 8.04 11.22 10.61
C LEU A 324 9.27 12.12 10.85
N SER A 325 10.31 12.03 10.02
CA SER A 325 11.47 12.92 10.12
C SER A 325 11.05 14.38 9.95
N VAL A 326 11.65 15.27 10.71
CA VAL A 326 11.41 16.72 10.55
C VAL A 326 11.67 17.13 9.11
N GLY A 327 10.73 17.83 8.50
CA GLY A 327 10.76 18.23 7.10
C GLY A 327 10.16 17.21 6.12
N ALA A 328 9.89 15.96 6.53
CA ALA A 328 9.14 15.00 5.70
C ALA A 328 7.72 15.48 5.44
N ALA A 329 7.08 14.98 4.40
CA ALA A 329 5.65 15.22 4.16
C ALA A 329 4.85 14.78 5.40
N ALA A 330 3.92 15.61 5.84
CA ALA A 330 3.06 15.27 6.97
C ALA A 330 1.97 14.30 6.54
N ASP A 331 2.39 13.08 6.25
CA ASP A 331 1.55 11.91 6.01
C ASP A 331 1.58 11.07 7.29
N VAL A 332 0.43 11.01 7.99
CA VAL A 332 0.32 10.39 9.33
C VAL A 332 -0.92 9.53 9.36
N ALA A 333 -0.80 8.33 9.93
CA ALA A 333 -1.93 7.50 10.35
C ALA A 333 -1.97 7.42 11.88
N VAL A 334 -3.16 7.62 12.44
CA VAL A 334 -3.42 7.40 13.86
C VAL A 334 -4.30 6.17 13.98
N LEU A 335 -3.77 5.16 14.65
CA LEU A 335 -4.36 3.82 14.69
C LEU A 335 -4.75 3.46 16.13
N ARG A 336 -5.81 2.67 16.22
CA ARG A 336 -6.24 2.00 17.46
C ARG A 336 -5.99 0.51 17.33
N VAL A 337 -5.56 -0.12 18.41
CA VAL A 337 -5.56 -1.58 18.55
C VAL A 337 -6.79 -1.96 19.36
N GLU A 338 -7.77 -2.54 18.70
CA GLU A 338 -8.95 -3.10 19.33
C GLU A 338 -8.63 -4.48 19.90
N GLU A 339 -9.01 -4.72 21.15
CA GLU A 339 -8.94 -6.03 21.80
C GLU A 339 -10.31 -6.70 21.80
N GLY A 340 -10.37 -8.00 21.50
CA GLY A 340 -11.64 -8.73 21.41
C GLY A 340 -11.51 -10.09 20.74
N HIS A 341 -12.63 -10.59 20.22
CA HIS A 341 -12.68 -11.85 19.48
C HIS A 341 -12.93 -11.58 18.00
N PHE A 342 -11.90 -11.75 17.20
CA PHE A 342 -11.95 -11.49 15.76
C PHE A 342 -11.74 -12.76 14.95
N GLY A 343 -12.14 -12.73 13.69
CA GLY A 343 -11.87 -13.77 12.71
C GLY A 343 -11.31 -13.16 11.43
N PHE A 344 -10.19 -13.70 10.98
CA PHE A 344 -9.55 -13.30 9.73
C PHE A 344 -9.62 -14.44 8.72
N VAL A 345 -9.91 -14.14 7.47
CA VAL A 345 -10.13 -15.15 6.43
C VAL A 345 -9.02 -15.05 5.40
N ASP A 346 -8.47 -16.18 4.97
CA ASP A 346 -7.55 -16.25 3.85
C ASP A 346 -8.28 -16.36 2.50
N THR A 347 -7.54 -16.51 1.42
CA THR A 347 -8.11 -16.50 0.08
C THR A 347 -8.86 -17.79 -0.28
N TYR A 348 -8.73 -18.86 0.52
CA TYR A 348 -9.47 -20.12 0.35
C TYR A 348 -10.56 -20.32 1.43
N GLY A 349 -10.84 -19.28 2.23
CA GLY A 349 -11.90 -19.33 3.23
C GLY A 349 -11.49 -19.92 4.58
N ALA A 350 -10.21 -20.25 4.78
CA ALA A 350 -9.73 -20.67 6.09
C ALA A 350 -9.73 -19.48 7.08
N ARG A 351 -10.11 -19.76 8.33
CA ARG A 351 -10.24 -18.74 9.37
C ARG A 351 -9.11 -18.82 10.40
N LEU A 352 -8.41 -17.69 10.59
CA LEU A 352 -7.56 -17.46 11.74
C LEU A 352 -8.37 -16.75 12.84
N ARG A 353 -8.36 -17.27 14.06
CA ARG A 353 -8.88 -16.58 15.24
C ARG A 353 -7.85 -15.58 15.73
N GLY A 354 -8.31 -14.37 16.07
CA GLY A 354 -7.46 -13.32 16.58
C GLY A 354 -8.07 -12.59 17.76
N THR A 355 -7.24 -11.91 18.53
CA THR A 355 -7.63 -11.13 19.70
C THR A 355 -7.40 -9.63 19.52
N ARG A 356 -6.70 -9.22 18.45
CA ARG A 356 -6.38 -7.83 18.15
C ARG A 356 -6.75 -7.46 16.73
N LYS A 357 -7.29 -6.27 16.55
CA LYS A 357 -7.64 -5.70 15.25
C LYS A 357 -7.19 -4.24 15.18
N LEU A 358 -6.59 -3.84 14.10
CA LEU A 358 -6.25 -2.44 13.84
C LEU A 358 -7.45 -1.70 13.24
N GLU A 359 -7.66 -0.47 13.70
CA GLU A 359 -8.63 0.47 13.18
C GLU A 359 -7.98 1.85 12.99
N CYS A 360 -8.33 2.57 11.92
CA CYS A 360 -7.82 3.90 11.67
C CYS A 360 -8.73 4.96 12.26
N GLU A 361 -8.23 5.70 13.23
CA GLU A 361 -8.92 6.84 13.86
C GLU A 361 -8.78 8.11 13.01
N LEU A 362 -7.56 8.40 12.55
CA LEU A 362 -7.26 9.63 11.82
C LEU A 362 -6.24 9.37 10.71
N THR A 363 -6.45 9.99 9.55
CA THR A 363 -5.44 10.06 8.49
C THR A 363 -5.17 11.52 8.14
N VAL A 364 -3.90 11.87 8.15
CA VAL A 364 -3.38 13.15 7.69
C VAL A 364 -2.57 12.92 6.42
N ARG A 365 -2.86 13.68 5.38
CA ARG A 365 -2.16 13.64 4.09
C ARG A 365 -1.68 15.05 3.73
N ASN A 366 -0.37 15.23 3.54
CA ASN A 366 0.23 16.56 3.34
C ASN A 366 -0.24 17.58 4.39
N GLY A 367 -0.32 17.18 5.65
CA GLY A 367 -0.73 18.05 6.76
C GLY A 367 -2.23 18.34 6.83
N ARG A 368 -3.04 17.78 5.95
CA ARG A 368 -4.51 17.94 5.95
C ARG A 368 -5.17 16.68 6.48
N VAL A 369 -6.14 16.84 7.37
CA VAL A 369 -7.00 15.75 7.82
C VAL A 369 -7.88 15.32 6.63
N VAL A 370 -7.73 14.05 6.21
CA VAL A 370 -8.47 13.45 5.10
C VAL A 370 -9.42 12.35 5.55
N TRP A 371 -9.24 11.83 6.76
CA TRP A 371 -10.12 10.90 7.45
C TRP A 371 -10.12 11.20 8.94
N ASP A 372 -11.28 11.18 9.56
CA ASP A 372 -11.47 11.40 11.00
C ASP A 372 -12.70 10.58 11.42
N LEU A 373 -12.46 9.37 11.95
CA LEU A 373 -13.48 8.37 12.17
C LEU A 373 -14.51 8.82 13.22
N ASN A 374 -14.01 9.32 14.34
CA ASN A 374 -14.82 9.70 15.49
C ASN A 374 -14.86 11.22 15.72
N GLY A 375 -14.40 12.02 14.75
CA GLY A 375 -14.44 13.48 14.85
C GLY A 375 -13.47 14.07 15.89
N ILE A 376 -12.38 13.36 16.23
CA ILE A 376 -11.44 13.83 17.25
C ILE A 376 -10.75 15.15 16.90
N THR A 377 -10.79 15.54 15.64
CA THR A 377 -10.32 16.85 15.19
C THR A 377 -11.41 17.90 15.19
N ARG A 378 -12.61 17.62 15.61
CA ARG A 378 -13.78 18.50 15.54
C ARG A 378 -14.14 18.98 16.95
N GLU A 379 -14.85 20.09 17.00
CA GLU A 379 -15.48 20.61 18.20
C GLU A 379 -16.88 19.98 18.33
N ASP A 380 -17.29 19.72 19.58
CA ASP A 380 -18.64 19.22 19.86
C ASP A 380 -19.71 20.16 19.30
N TRP A 381 -20.79 19.60 18.78
CA TRP A 381 -21.83 20.35 18.08
C TRP A 381 -22.44 21.48 18.93
N ASP A 382 -22.52 21.31 20.23
CA ASP A 382 -23.09 22.26 21.18
C ASP A 382 -22.11 23.40 21.57
N LYS A 383 -20.80 23.24 21.26
CA LYS A 383 -19.76 24.24 21.47
C LYS A 383 -19.46 25.09 20.24
N LEU A 384 -19.84 24.62 19.05
CA LEU A 384 -19.56 25.29 17.77
C LEU A 384 -20.20 26.68 17.61
N GLY A 385 -21.12 27.06 18.49
CA GLY A 385 -21.90 28.26 18.32
C GLY A 385 -22.82 28.20 17.08
N LYS A 386 -23.18 29.33 16.54
CA LYS A 386 -24.07 29.39 15.37
C LYS A 386 -23.30 29.06 14.09
N TYR A 387 -23.55 27.90 13.47
CA TYR A 387 -22.99 27.56 12.18
C TYR A 387 -24.00 27.73 11.04
N LEU A 388 -23.48 28.02 9.84
CA LEU A 388 -24.22 28.54 8.69
C LEU A 388 -25.38 27.67 8.18
N ALA A 389 -25.48 26.42 8.59
CA ALA A 389 -26.52 25.52 8.15
C ALA A 389 -27.79 25.55 9.03
N GLN A 390 -27.78 26.26 10.18
CA GLN A 390 -28.89 26.26 11.13
C GLN A 390 -29.46 27.65 11.37
N GLY A 391 -30.74 27.82 11.07
CA GLY A 391 -31.49 29.06 11.38
C GLY A 391 -31.01 30.28 10.61
N ASP A 392 -30.25 30.10 9.55
CA ASP A 392 -29.82 31.16 8.63
C ASP A 392 -30.61 31.16 7.31
N GLY A 393 -31.65 30.35 7.24
CA GLY A 393 -32.54 30.23 6.09
C GLY A 393 -31.99 29.41 4.91
N LYS A 394 -30.79 28.86 5.02
CA LYS A 394 -30.16 28.11 3.91
C LYS A 394 -30.82 26.76 3.63
N TRP A 395 -31.39 26.13 4.64
CA TRP A 395 -32.02 24.84 4.53
C TRP A 395 -33.53 24.90 4.27
N ASP A 396 -34.14 26.10 4.36
CA ASP A 396 -35.58 26.31 4.12
C ASP A 396 -35.91 26.70 2.67
N GLY A 397 -35.01 26.41 1.74
CA GLY A 397 -35.19 26.66 0.31
C GLY A 397 -34.43 27.86 -0.23
N THR A 398 -33.72 28.62 0.61
CA THR A 398 -33.00 29.82 0.16
C THR A 398 -31.63 29.50 -0.46
N LEU A 399 -31.06 28.30 -0.21
CA LEU A 399 -29.79 27.88 -0.78
C LEU A 399 -29.79 27.95 -2.33
N GLY A 400 -30.88 27.53 -2.95
CA GLY A 400 -31.05 27.61 -4.41
C GLY A 400 -31.11 29.05 -4.95
N ALA A 401 -31.56 30.01 -4.14
CA ALA A 401 -31.61 31.43 -4.50
C ALA A 401 -30.23 32.09 -4.43
N GLU A 402 -29.40 31.73 -3.44
CA GLU A 402 -28.03 32.24 -3.36
C GLU A 402 -27.14 31.71 -4.50
N ILE A 403 -27.26 30.43 -4.87
CA ILE A 403 -26.54 29.86 -6.01
C ILE A 403 -26.93 30.56 -7.32
N ARG A 404 -28.19 30.93 -7.47
CA ARG A 404 -28.68 31.66 -8.66
C ARG A 404 -28.21 33.11 -8.71
N ARG A 405 -27.91 33.75 -7.58
CA ARG A 405 -27.39 35.12 -7.53
C ARG A 405 -25.89 35.22 -7.80
N ARG A 406 -25.16 34.09 -7.72
CA ARG A 406 -23.72 34.03 -7.99
C ARG A 406 -23.38 33.59 -9.43
N LYS A 407 -24.39 33.27 -10.24
CA LYS A 407 -24.27 33.06 -11.70
C LYS A 407 -24.69 34.35 -12.41
#